data_cae0c82fd84f9d86e3ebf59db3a78538
#
_entry.id   cae0c82fd84f9d86e3ebf59db3a78538
#
_cell.length_a   1.000
_cell.length_b   1.000
_cell.length_c   1.000
_cell.angle_alpha   90.00
_cell.angle_beta   90.00
_cell.angle_gamma   90.00
#
_symmetry.space_group_name_H-M   'P 1'
#
loop_
_entity.id
_entity.type
_entity.pdbx_description
1 polymer ?
#
loop_
_entity_poly.entity_id
_entity_poly.type
_entity_poly.pdbx_seq_one_letter_code
_entity_poly.pdbx_strand_id
1 'polypeptide(L)'
;QRVFNKVQIGVEATKGTAVAATKILSGAEIRPIPNDRKPTFPEDSIGVRGQYSRGPYFYEYLVKDSLRFPHGYFQTLPYLLSCALKGGVTPSEVTPAQGDYLWDFTPSMTASNAQKSLTIEKGDDTQAYEEEYVQFEKIRISGEISQTGEAAPVIVEAEYYGRQETDTTFTGSLSPLGVETMNAKLAKFYIDATWAPRLTTLK
;
A
#
# COMPACT_ATOMS: atom_id res chain seq x y z
N GLN A 1 8.33 -2.83 21.22
CA GLN A 1 8.03 -1.42 20.95
C GLN A 1 8.68 -1.07 19.61
N ARG A 2 7.88 -0.71 18.59
CA ARG A 2 8.40 -0.24 17.30
C ARG A 2 8.74 1.24 17.46
N VAL A 3 9.97 1.51 17.80
CA VAL A 3 10.49 2.88 17.94
C VAL A 3 11.12 3.25 16.59
N PHE A 4 10.78 4.44 16.08
CA PHE A 4 11.32 5.01 14.85
C PHE A 4 11.00 4.32 13.50
N ASN A 5 10.07 3.35 13.48
CA ASN A 5 9.62 2.79 12.21
C ASN A 5 8.93 3.87 11.36
N LYS A 6 9.33 3.92 10.11
CA LYS A 6 8.85 4.91 9.15
C LYS A 6 8.57 4.25 7.80
N VAL A 7 7.49 4.68 7.16
CA VAL A 7 7.14 4.27 5.80
C VAL A 7 6.96 5.53 4.97
N GLN A 8 7.66 5.60 3.86
CA GLN A 8 7.60 6.70 2.90
C GLN A 8 7.26 6.18 1.52
N ILE A 9 6.57 6.98 0.71
CA ILE A 9 6.18 6.59 -0.64
C ILE A 9 6.50 7.66 -1.67
N GLY A 10 6.84 7.20 -2.87
CA GLY A 10 6.96 7.99 -4.08
C GLY A 10 6.16 7.35 -5.22
N VAL A 11 5.44 8.16 -6.01
CA VAL A 11 4.72 7.66 -7.19
C VAL A 11 5.70 7.59 -8.35
N GLU A 12 5.90 6.41 -8.91
CA GLU A 12 6.80 6.22 -10.04
C GLU A 12 6.27 6.89 -11.31
N ALA A 13 7.09 7.70 -11.94
CA ALA A 13 6.79 8.31 -13.24
C ALA A 13 6.83 7.24 -14.35
N THR A 14 7.81 6.36 -14.29
CA THR A 14 7.95 5.18 -15.14
C THR A 14 7.90 3.95 -14.25
N LYS A 15 7.01 3.02 -14.54
CA LYS A 15 6.85 1.81 -13.74
C LYS A 15 8.15 1.03 -13.62
N GLY A 16 8.51 0.68 -12.39
CA GLY A 16 9.71 -0.07 -12.07
C GLY A 16 11.01 0.74 -12.14
N THR A 17 10.90 2.07 -12.13
CA THR A 17 12.05 2.97 -11.93
C THR A 17 11.85 3.64 -10.58
N ALA A 18 12.70 3.30 -9.63
CA ALA A 18 12.66 3.85 -8.29
C ALA A 18 12.71 5.38 -8.30
N VAL A 19 11.94 5.99 -7.44
CA VAL A 19 11.88 7.43 -7.25
C VAL A 19 11.98 7.76 -5.76
N ALA A 20 12.63 8.87 -5.45
CA ALA A 20 12.67 9.37 -4.09
C ALA A 20 11.25 9.54 -3.52
N ALA A 21 11.07 9.17 -2.26
CA ALA A 21 9.80 9.34 -1.59
C ALA A 21 9.37 10.81 -1.55
N THR A 22 8.09 11.05 -1.64
CA THR A 22 7.50 12.39 -1.61
C THR A 22 6.60 12.62 -0.40
N LYS A 23 6.16 11.55 0.25
CA LYS A 23 5.25 11.60 1.42
C LYS A 23 5.59 10.53 2.44
N ILE A 24 5.38 10.87 3.71
CA ILE A 24 5.43 9.93 4.83
C ILE A 24 4.01 9.43 5.08
N LEU A 25 3.85 8.10 5.18
CA LEU A 25 2.57 7.48 5.55
C LEU A 25 2.44 7.43 7.08
N SER A 26 1.53 8.23 7.61
CA SER A 26 1.26 8.23 9.05
C SER A 26 0.52 6.96 9.46
N GLY A 27 0.96 6.34 10.57
CA GLY A 27 0.30 5.16 11.16
C GLY A 27 0.35 3.90 10.29
N ALA A 28 1.18 3.87 9.27
CA ALA A 28 1.40 2.68 8.46
C ALA A 28 2.21 1.62 9.24
N GLU A 29 1.71 0.41 9.26
CA GLU A 29 2.40 -0.77 9.78
C GLU A 29 2.85 -1.63 8.60
N ILE A 30 4.14 -1.90 8.53
CA ILE A 30 4.77 -2.75 7.52
C ILE A 30 5.81 -3.62 8.23
N ARG A 31 6.14 -4.74 7.62
CA ARG A 31 7.22 -5.57 8.12
C ARG A 31 8.57 -4.86 7.85
N PRO A 32 9.34 -4.51 8.88
CA PRO A 32 10.60 -3.78 8.72
C PRO A 32 11.76 -4.67 8.26
N ILE A 33 11.57 -6.00 8.24
CA ILE A 33 12.61 -6.96 7.90
C ILE A 33 12.55 -7.24 6.40
N PRO A 34 13.68 -7.21 5.68
CA PRO A 34 13.72 -7.52 4.26
C PRO A 34 13.19 -8.92 3.97
N ASN A 35 12.58 -9.10 2.81
CA ASN A 35 12.18 -10.41 2.35
C ASN A 35 13.42 -11.29 2.15
N ASP A 36 13.42 -12.45 2.79
CA ASP A 36 14.49 -13.42 2.60
C ASP A 36 14.48 -13.92 1.15
N ARG A 37 15.57 -13.63 0.43
CA ARG A 37 15.82 -14.24 -0.87
C ARG A 37 16.06 -15.71 -0.66
N LYS A 38 15.32 -16.57 -1.38
CA LYS A 38 15.49 -18.01 -1.31
C LYS A 38 16.64 -18.42 -2.22
N PRO A 39 17.78 -18.87 -1.68
CA PRO A 39 18.86 -19.39 -2.51
C PRO A 39 18.46 -20.77 -3.05
N THR A 40 18.70 -20.97 -4.34
CA THR A 40 18.62 -22.28 -4.95
C THR A 40 20.04 -22.76 -5.26
N PHE A 41 20.36 -23.93 -4.80
CA PHE A 41 21.65 -24.55 -5.06
C PHE A 41 21.47 -25.53 -6.22
N PRO A 42 22.19 -25.38 -7.34
CA PRO A 42 22.13 -26.35 -8.41
C PRO A 42 22.79 -27.66 -7.96
N GLU A 43 22.17 -28.79 -8.27
CA GLU A 43 22.78 -30.11 -8.13
C GLU A 43 23.71 -30.30 -9.31
N ASP A 44 24.99 -29.99 -9.17
CA ASP A 44 26.03 -30.30 -10.17
C ASP A 44 26.56 -31.70 -9.95
N SER A 45 26.03 -32.67 -10.68
CA SER A 45 26.54 -34.03 -10.74
C SER A 45 27.67 -34.13 -11.77
N ILE A 46 28.90 -33.94 -11.34
CA ILE A 46 30.10 -34.02 -12.20
C ILE A 46 30.95 -35.27 -11.93
N GLY A 47 30.35 -36.34 -11.34
CA GLY A 47 31.02 -37.60 -11.09
C GLY A 47 32.02 -37.61 -9.94
N VAL A 48 32.01 -36.60 -9.07
CA VAL A 48 32.83 -36.54 -7.84
C VAL A 48 31.94 -36.55 -6.59
N ARG A 49 32.44 -37.18 -5.53
CA ARG A 49 31.80 -37.09 -4.21
C ARG A 49 32.02 -35.69 -3.64
N GLY A 50 31.03 -34.85 -3.75
CA GLY A 50 31.03 -33.50 -3.20
C GLY A 50 30.29 -32.55 -4.11
N GLN A 51 29.62 -31.61 -3.49
CA GLN A 51 28.95 -30.54 -4.20
C GLN A 51 30.00 -29.55 -4.67
N TYR A 52 30.19 -29.43 -5.98
CA TYR A 52 31.02 -28.36 -6.52
C TYR A 52 30.19 -27.05 -6.37
N SER A 53 30.63 -26.20 -5.47
CA SER A 53 29.93 -24.97 -5.17
C SER A 53 30.08 -23.97 -6.31
N ARG A 54 29.19 -24.01 -7.27
CA ARG A 54 28.77 -22.78 -7.93
C ARG A 54 27.86 -22.08 -6.93
N GLY A 55 28.16 -20.87 -6.57
CA GLY A 55 27.42 -20.16 -5.53
C GLY A 55 25.89 -20.21 -5.71
N PRO A 56 25.11 -19.87 -4.68
CA PRO A 56 23.66 -19.93 -4.75
C PRO A 56 23.13 -19.00 -5.85
N TYR A 57 22.19 -19.51 -6.64
CA TYR A 57 21.41 -18.69 -7.56
C TYR A 57 20.17 -18.19 -6.85
N PHE A 58 19.93 -16.87 -6.92
CA PHE A 58 18.71 -16.25 -6.43
C PHE A 58 17.77 -16.07 -7.62
N TYR A 59 16.77 -16.92 -7.74
CA TYR A 59 15.80 -16.83 -8.84
C TYR A 59 14.60 -15.94 -8.53
N GLU A 60 14.35 -15.66 -7.27
CA GLU A 60 13.18 -14.92 -6.86
C GLU A 60 13.57 -13.55 -6.29
N TYR A 61 13.26 -12.51 -7.07
CA TYR A 61 13.44 -11.11 -6.68
C TYR A 61 12.11 -10.44 -6.31
N LEU A 62 10.99 -11.17 -6.41
CA LEU A 62 9.67 -10.61 -6.15
C LEU A 62 9.46 -10.43 -4.65
N VAL A 63 9.23 -9.18 -4.26
CA VAL A 63 8.84 -8.82 -2.91
C VAL A 63 7.33 -8.98 -2.77
N LYS A 64 6.87 -9.65 -1.72
CA LYS A 64 5.46 -9.69 -1.33
C LYS A 64 5.35 -9.29 0.13
N ASP A 65 4.58 -8.26 0.40
CA ASP A 65 4.36 -7.77 1.75
C ASP A 65 2.95 -7.15 1.90
N SER A 66 2.63 -6.71 3.08
CA SER A 66 1.37 -6.08 3.40
C SER A 66 1.56 -4.78 4.15
N LEU A 67 0.79 -3.79 3.77
CA LEU A 67 0.71 -2.49 4.40
C LEU A 67 -0.61 -2.42 5.17
N ARG A 68 -0.54 -2.17 6.47
CA ARG A 68 -1.71 -2.09 7.34
C ARG A 68 -1.81 -0.74 8.00
N PHE A 69 -3.01 -0.17 7.98
CA PHE A 69 -3.37 1.04 8.69
C PHE A 69 -4.44 0.70 9.74
N PRO A 70 -4.06 0.61 11.04
CA PRO A 70 -5.02 0.38 12.13
C PRO A 70 -6.07 1.48 12.23
N HIS A 71 -5.70 2.68 11.80
CA HIS A 71 -6.58 3.82 11.61
C HIS A 71 -6.50 4.23 10.14
N GLY A 72 -7.50 3.89 9.34
CA GLY A 72 -7.54 4.25 7.94
C GLY A 72 -7.73 5.76 7.77
N TYR A 73 -7.00 6.33 6.82
CA TYR A 73 -7.07 7.75 6.48
C TYR A 73 -7.54 7.93 5.05
N PHE A 74 -8.41 8.91 4.81
CA PHE A 74 -8.91 9.21 3.45
C PHE A 74 -7.77 9.57 2.50
N GLN A 75 -6.74 10.27 2.98
CA GLN A 75 -5.62 10.73 2.16
C GLN A 75 -4.71 9.60 1.66
N THR A 76 -4.73 8.43 2.28
CA THR A 76 -3.93 7.28 1.82
C THR A 76 -4.61 6.49 0.70
N LEU A 77 -5.96 6.48 0.67
CA LEU A 77 -6.72 5.68 -0.29
C LEU A 77 -6.39 6.01 -1.76
N PRO A 78 -6.26 7.26 -2.19
CA PRO A 78 -5.94 7.58 -3.58
C PRO A 78 -4.64 6.94 -4.08
N TYR A 79 -3.62 6.85 -3.23
CA TYR A 79 -2.37 6.17 -3.58
C TYR A 79 -2.57 4.68 -3.78
N LEU A 80 -3.27 4.01 -2.85
CA LEU A 80 -3.56 2.58 -2.94
C LEU A 80 -4.42 2.26 -4.17
N LEU A 81 -5.50 3.03 -4.38
CA LEU A 81 -6.45 2.80 -5.46
C LEU A 81 -5.86 3.14 -6.84
N SER A 82 -4.96 4.12 -6.92
CA SER A 82 -4.28 4.45 -8.17
C SER A 82 -3.36 3.33 -8.67
N CYS A 83 -2.81 2.55 -7.75
CA CYS A 83 -1.95 1.41 -8.05
C CYS A 83 -2.72 0.10 -8.21
N ALA A 84 -3.88 -0.04 -7.55
CA ALA A 84 -4.70 -1.24 -7.63
C ALA A 84 -5.72 -1.22 -8.78
N LEU A 85 -6.39 -0.09 -8.99
CA LEU A 85 -7.54 0.01 -9.91
C LEU A 85 -7.24 0.84 -11.15
N LYS A 86 -7.01 2.15 -10.96
CA LYS A 86 -6.90 3.09 -12.09
C LYS A 86 -5.96 4.22 -11.74
N GLY A 87 -4.91 4.39 -12.53
CA GLY A 87 -3.97 5.49 -12.40
C GLY A 87 -4.44 6.77 -13.10
N GLY A 88 -3.73 7.88 -12.82
CA GLY A 88 -3.99 9.16 -13.49
C GLY A 88 -5.32 9.82 -13.11
N VAL A 89 -5.96 9.37 -12.03
CA VAL A 89 -7.16 10.00 -11.51
C VAL A 89 -6.78 11.32 -10.85
N THR A 90 -7.47 12.39 -11.24
CA THR A 90 -7.38 13.71 -10.61
C THR A 90 -8.67 13.99 -9.86
N PRO A 91 -8.60 14.58 -8.67
CA PRO A 91 -9.80 14.92 -7.94
C PRO A 91 -10.57 16.03 -8.64
N SER A 92 -11.88 15.95 -8.58
CA SER A 92 -12.78 17.04 -8.97
C SER A 92 -13.45 17.61 -7.74
N GLU A 93 -13.46 18.93 -7.60
CA GLU A 93 -14.20 19.59 -6.51
C GLU A 93 -15.71 19.42 -6.76
N VAL A 94 -16.43 18.93 -5.76
CA VAL A 94 -17.88 18.68 -5.88
C VAL A 94 -18.65 19.99 -5.69
N THR A 95 -18.29 20.77 -4.66
CA THR A 95 -18.89 22.07 -4.39
C THR A 95 -17.78 23.12 -4.41
N PRO A 96 -17.82 24.10 -5.31
CA PRO A 96 -16.77 25.11 -5.43
C PRO A 96 -16.45 25.79 -4.10
N ALA A 97 -15.16 25.86 -3.78
CA ALA A 97 -14.60 26.53 -2.58
C ALA A 97 -15.00 25.88 -1.23
N GLN A 98 -15.51 24.66 -1.20
CA GLN A 98 -15.81 23.95 0.04
C GLN A 98 -14.71 22.94 0.43
N GLY A 99 -13.80 22.64 -0.49
CA GLY A 99 -12.69 21.68 -0.27
C GLY A 99 -13.12 20.22 -0.23
N ASP A 100 -14.31 19.92 -0.72
CA ASP A 100 -14.80 18.55 -0.90
C ASP A 100 -14.42 18.03 -2.28
N TYR A 101 -13.63 16.95 -2.32
CA TYR A 101 -13.09 16.38 -3.55
C TYR A 101 -13.63 14.97 -3.82
N LEU A 102 -14.09 14.74 -5.04
CA LEU A 102 -14.45 13.43 -5.55
C LEU A 102 -13.26 12.81 -6.30
N TRP A 103 -12.91 11.60 -5.91
CA TRP A 103 -11.95 10.75 -6.60
C TRP A 103 -12.69 9.58 -7.25
N ASP A 104 -12.78 9.56 -8.60
CA ASP A 104 -13.48 8.51 -9.34
C ASP A 104 -12.48 7.47 -9.89
N PHE A 105 -12.39 6.34 -9.23
CA PHE A 105 -11.57 5.20 -9.62
C PHE A 105 -12.33 4.15 -10.44
N THR A 106 -13.46 4.49 -11.04
CA THR A 106 -14.20 3.56 -11.89
C THR A 106 -13.31 3.04 -13.02
N PRO A 107 -13.03 1.74 -13.09
CA PRO A 107 -12.17 1.18 -14.12
C PRO A 107 -12.85 1.22 -15.48
N SER A 108 -12.07 1.46 -16.53
CA SER A 108 -12.55 1.33 -17.90
C SER A 108 -12.64 -0.14 -18.28
N MET A 109 -13.75 -0.52 -18.91
CA MET A 109 -13.94 -1.88 -19.46
C MET A 109 -13.39 -2.02 -20.89
N THR A 110 -13.04 -0.92 -21.54
CA THR A 110 -12.66 -0.88 -22.97
C THR A 110 -11.29 -0.26 -23.23
N ALA A 111 -10.68 0.37 -22.24
CA ALA A 111 -9.37 1.01 -22.35
C ALA A 111 -8.45 0.63 -21.20
N SER A 112 -7.15 0.89 -21.35
CA SER A 112 -6.17 0.68 -20.28
C SER A 112 -6.47 1.57 -19.08
N ASN A 113 -6.42 1.01 -17.89
CA ASN A 113 -6.59 1.75 -16.63
C ASN A 113 -5.32 2.47 -16.18
N ALA A 114 -4.20 2.32 -16.91
CA ALA A 114 -2.92 2.99 -16.67
C ALA A 114 -2.52 3.04 -15.17
N GLN A 115 -2.71 1.93 -14.46
CA GLN A 115 -2.36 1.81 -13.04
C GLN A 115 -0.98 2.38 -12.79
N LYS A 116 -0.77 3.01 -11.66
CA LYS A 116 0.53 3.50 -11.21
C LYS A 116 1.29 2.41 -10.46
N SER A 117 2.57 2.64 -10.23
CA SER A 117 3.38 1.91 -9.27
C SER A 117 4.02 2.88 -8.28
N LEU A 118 4.40 2.37 -7.13
CA LEU A 118 5.03 3.13 -6.08
C LEU A 118 6.44 2.61 -5.80
N THR A 119 7.29 3.50 -5.35
CA THR A 119 8.48 3.16 -4.59
C THR A 119 8.13 3.32 -3.12
N ILE A 120 8.38 2.31 -2.29
CA ILE A 120 8.19 2.33 -0.85
C ILE A 120 9.56 2.32 -0.17
N GLU A 121 9.83 3.31 0.67
CA GLU A 121 10.95 3.29 1.59
C GLU A 121 10.43 2.91 2.97
N LYS A 122 10.96 1.83 3.56
CA LYS A 122 10.56 1.31 4.88
C LYS A 122 11.77 1.01 5.73
N GLY A 123 11.63 1.09 7.04
CA GLY A 123 12.71 0.76 7.97
C GLY A 123 12.62 1.54 9.26
N ASP A 124 13.76 1.67 9.92
CA ASP A 124 13.93 2.41 11.16
C ASP A 124 15.07 3.45 11.02
N ASP A 125 15.51 4.01 12.13
CA ASP A 125 16.59 5.01 12.16
C ASP A 125 17.99 4.40 11.90
N THR A 126 18.11 3.08 11.88
CA THR A 126 19.37 2.37 11.68
C THR A 126 19.51 1.92 10.23
N GLN A 127 18.44 1.37 9.65
CA GLN A 127 18.45 0.80 8.31
C GLN A 127 17.13 1.09 7.60
N ALA A 128 17.22 1.53 6.36
CA ALA A 128 16.09 1.67 5.44
C ALA A 128 16.23 0.73 4.25
N TYR A 129 15.10 0.30 3.75
CA TYR A 129 14.97 -0.53 2.55
C TYR A 129 14.04 0.14 1.56
N GLU A 130 14.38 0.06 0.28
CA GLU A 130 13.59 0.56 -0.83
C GLU A 130 13.02 -0.60 -1.62
N GLU A 131 11.72 -0.56 -1.87
CA GLU A 131 11.00 -1.49 -2.72
C GLU A 131 10.46 -0.74 -3.93
N GLU A 132 10.87 -1.16 -5.12
CA GLU A 132 10.41 -0.57 -6.38
C GLU A 132 9.31 -1.39 -7.05
N TYR A 133 8.58 -0.77 -7.98
CA TYR A 133 7.49 -1.37 -8.73
C TYR A 133 6.37 -1.94 -7.85
N VAL A 134 6.08 -1.28 -6.76
CA VAL A 134 5.02 -1.73 -5.85
C VAL A 134 3.65 -1.52 -6.50
N GLN A 135 2.88 -2.60 -6.57
CA GLN A 135 1.49 -2.62 -7.00
C GLN A 135 0.64 -3.41 -6.00
N PHE A 136 -0.56 -2.95 -5.73
CA PHE A 136 -1.45 -3.60 -4.78
C PHE A 136 -2.31 -4.66 -5.46
N GLU A 137 -2.23 -5.89 -4.95
CA GLU A 137 -3.00 -7.03 -5.42
C GLU A 137 -4.36 -7.09 -4.76
N LYS A 138 -4.43 -6.71 -3.48
CA LYS A 138 -5.66 -6.76 -2.69
C LYS A 138 -5.72 -5.61 -1.71
N ILE A 139 -6.85 -4.94 -1.66
CA ILE A 139 -7.15 -3.91 -0.65
C ILE A 139 -8.40 -4.36 0.11
N ARG A 140 -8.27 -4.41 1.43
CA ARG A 140 -9.35 -4.71 2.36
C ARG A 140 -9.61 -3.50 3.23
N ILE A 141 -10.86 -3.06 3.25
CA ILE A 141 -11.33 -2.01 4.14
C ILE A 141 -12.36 -2.65 5.07
N SER A 142 -12.09 -2.62 6.36
CA SER A 142 -12.95 -3.24 7.37
C SER A 142 -13.21 -2.26 8.51
N GLY A 143 -14.43 -2.26 9.01
CA GLY A 143 -14.82 -1.44 10.15
C GLY A 143 -15.94 -2.12 10.91
N GLU A 144 -15.97 -1.94 12.21
CA GLU A 144 -17.01 -2.43 13.08
C GLU A 144 -17.87 -1.28 13.58
N ILE A 145 -19.17 -1.42 13.47
CA ILE A 145 -20.13 -0.44 13.99
C ILE A 145 -20.43 -0.81 15.43
N SER A 146 -19.81 -0.10 16.38
CA SER A 146 -20.08 -0.30 17.80
C SER A 146 -21.44 0.25 18.18
N GLN A 147 -22.23 -0.54 18.92
CA GLN A 147 -23.53 -0.10 19.48
C GLN A 147 -23.35 0.82 20.69
N THR A 148 -22.20 0.82 21.34
CA THR A 148 -21.91 1.58 22.57
C THR A 148 -21.52 3.03 22.32
N GLY A 149 -21.51 3.48 21.07
CA GLY A 149 -21.22 4.88 20.74
C GLY A 149 -19.74 5.24 20.72
N GLU A 150 -18.85 4.31 20.97
CA GLU A 150 -17.41 4.52 20.82
C GLU A 150 -17.01 4.68 19.37
N ALA A 151 -15.99 5.48 19.12
CA ALA A 151 -15.42 5.63 17.79
C ALA A 151 -14.74 4.33 17.36
N ALA A 152 -15.25 3.70 16.29
CA ALA A 152 -14.64 2.50 15.72
C ALA A 152 -13.80 2.91 14.52
N PRO A 153 -12.48 2.77 14.57
CA PRO A 153 -11.61 3.08 13.44
C PRO A 153 -11.87 2.08 12.30
N VAL A 154 -11.79 2.57 11.08
CA VAL A 154 -11.74 1.72 9.90
C VAL A 154 -10.31 1.24 9.71
N ILE A 155 -10.12 -0.07 9.55
CA ILE A 155 -8.83 -0.68 9.28
C ILE A 155 -8.69 -0.83 7.75
N VAL A 156 -7.55 -0.39 7.22
CA VAL A 156 -7.19 -0.59 5.81
C VAL A 156 -5.99 -1.51 5.75
N GLU A 157 -6.11 -2.58 5.00
CA GLU A 157 -5.04 -3.55 4.74
C GLU A 157 -4.83 -3.65 3.23
N ALA A 158 -3.60 -3.59 2.77
CA ALA A 158 -3.25 -3.67 1.37
C ALA A 158 -2.10 -4.67 1.19
N GLU A 159 -2.39 -5.78 0.50
CA GLU A 159 -1.37 -6.75 0.09
C GLU A 159 -0.78 -6.27 -1.23
N TYR A 160 0.53 -6.29 -1.34
CA TYR A 160 1.24 -5.79 -2.51
C TYR A 160 2.39 -6.70 -2.92
N TYR A 161 2.82 -6.52 -4.15
CA TYR A 161 4.06 -7.06 -4.66
C TYR A 161 4.94 -5.95 -5.23
N GLY A 162 6.24 -6.14 -5.10
CA GLY A 162 7.27 -5.28 -5.68
C GLY A 162 8.29 -6.10 -6.44
N ARG A 163 9.12 -5.44 -7.23
CA ARG A 163 10.12 -6.12 -8.05
C ARG A 163 11.36 -6.50 -7.27
N GLN A 164 11.85 -5.59 -6.46
CA GLN A 164 13.12 -5.74 -5.75
C GLN A 164 13.11 -4.91 -4.47
N GLU A 165 13.82 -5.41 -3.48
CA GLU A 165 14.14 -4.67 -2.26
C GLU A 165 15.64 -4.42 -2.23
N THR A 166 16.04 -3.18 -1.98
CA THR A 166 17.44 -2.75 -1.89
C THR A 166 17.68 -1.93 -0.63
N ASP A 167 18.89 -2.02 -0.10
CA ASP A 167 19.32 -1.17 1.01
C ASP A 167 19.37 0.29 0.55
N THR A 168 18.82 1.17 1.36
CA THR A 168 18.78 2.61 1.07
C THR A 168 18.91 3.45 2.34
N THR A 169 18.83 4.75 2.16
CA THR A 169 18.64 5.73 3.23
C THR A 169 17.34 6.47 2.97
N PHE A 170 16.60 6.79 4.02
CA PHE A 170 15.36 7.52 3.88
C PHE A 170 15.53 8.86 3.18
N THR A 171 14.63 9.17 2.26
CA THR A 171 14.50 10.52 1.72
C THR A 171 14.21 11.50 2.84
N GLY A 172 15.07 12.53 2.95
CA GLY A 172 14.98 13.51 4.03
C GLY A 172 13.94 14.61 3.79
N SER A 173 13.60 15.34 4.86
CA SER A 173 12.81 16.57 4.80
C SER A 173 11.40 16.42 4.23
N LEU A 174 10.76 15.27 4.42
CA LEU A 174 9.40 15.03 3.97
C LEU A 174 8.35 15.41 5.02
N SER A 175 7.22 15.94 4.55
CA SER A 175 6.05 16.16 5.39
C SER A 175 5.18 14.92 5.45
N PRO A 176 4.60 14.59 6.62
CA PRO A 176 3.60 13.54 6.73
C PRO A 176 2.40 13.84 5.82
N LEU A 177 1.81 12.78 5.28
CA LEU A 177 0.51 12.87 4.61
C LEU A 177 -0.55 13.27 5.64
N GLY A 178 -1.50 14.11 5.23
CA GLY A 178 -2.59 14.51 6.10
C GLY A 178 -3.35 13.32 6.68
N VAL A 179 -3.88 13.46 7.88
CA VAL A 179 -4.56 12.39 8.61
C VAL A 179 -6.01 12.77 8.90
N GLU A 180 -6.91 12.40 8.01
CA GLU A 180 -8.34 12.46 8.23
C GLU A 180 -8.87 11.04 8.42
N THR A 181 -9.23 10.71 9.68
CA THR A 181 -9.55 9.35 10.08
C THR A 181 -10.92 8.94 9.57
N MET A 182 -11.00 7.77 8.96
CA MET A 182 -12.27 7.12 8.63
C MET A 182 -12.90 6.53 9.87
N ASN A 183 -14.15 6.91 10.15
CA ASN A 183 -14.90 6.39 11.28
C ASN A 183 -16.05 5.52 10.78
N ALA A 184 -16.05 4.24 11.17
CA ALA A 184 -17.07 3.27 10.78
C ALA A 184 -18.47 3.64 11.27
N LYS A 185 -18.58 4.38 12.38
CA LYS A 185 -19.86 4.88 12.90
C LYS A 185 -20.59 5.80 11.91
N LEU A 186 -19.86 6.51 11.07
CA LEU A 186 -20.41 7.41 10.06
C LEU A 186 -20.70 6.71 8.73
N ALA A 187 -20.38 5.41 8.62
CA ALA A 187 -20.62 4.63 7.41
C ALA A 187 -22.13 4.53 7.13
N LYS A 188 -22.49 4.76 5.87
CA LYS A 188 -23.85 4.58 5.38
C LYS A 188 -23.80 3.54 4.26
N PHE A 189 -24.67 2.55 4.38
CA PHE A 189 -24.77 1.50 3.37
C PHE A 189 -26.03 1.73 2.50
N TYR A 190 -25.85 1.77 1.21
CA TYR A 190 -26.93 1.96 0.24
C TYR A 190 -27.01 0.71 -0.65
N ILE A 191 -28.20 0.14 -0.76
CA ILE A 191 -28.52 -0.89 -1.75
C ILE A 191 -29.44 -0.22 -2.76
N ASP A 192 -29.00 -0.05 -3.97
CA ASP A 192 -29.66 0.75 -4.99
C ASP A 192 -29.72 2.27 -4.68
N ALA A 193 -29.32 3.10 -5.64
CA ALA A 193 -29.21 4.56 -5.47
C ALA A 193 -30.54 5.28 -5.16
N THR A 194 -31.68 4.63 -5.44
CA THR A 194 -33.03 5.15 -5.21
C THR A 194 -33.61 4.80 -3.84
N TRP A 195 -32.90 3.98 -3.05
CA TRP A 195 -33.41 3.52 -1.77
C TRP A 195 -32.91 4.36 -0.59
N ALA A 196 -33.85 4.81 0.23
CA ALA A 196 -33.52 5.38 1.52
C ALA A 196 -32.76 4.34 2.39
N PRO A 197 -31.76 4.75 3.17
CA PRO A 197 -30.96 3.83 3.96
C PRO A 197 -31.82 2.99 4.90
N ARG A 198 -31.88 1.70 4.66
CA ARG A 198 -32.60 0.73 5.53
C ARG A 198 -31.74 0.26 6.71
N LEU A 199 -30.88 1.09 7.22
CA LEU A 199 -29.90 0.68 8.25
C LEU A 199 -30.37 0.85 9.69
N THR A 200 -31.66 1.03 9.93
CA THR A 200 -32.14 1.08 11.32
C THR A 200 -32.41 -0.29 11.96
N THR A 201 -32.19 -1.40 11.25
CA THR A 201 -32.60 -2.73 11.77
C THR A 201 -31.77 -3.93 11.27
N LEU A 202 -30.49 -3.81 11.10
CA LEU A 202 -29.64 -5.01 11.14
C LEU A 202 -29.25 -5.24 12.61
N LYS A 203 -30.08 -6.02 13.31
CA LYS A 203 -29.76 -6.63 14.61
C LYS A 203 -28.91 -7.86 14.41
#